data_025f24390474629248f83c8a14744987
#
_entry.id   025f24390474629248f83c8a14744987
#
_cell.length_a   1.000
_cell.length_b   1.000
_cell.length_c   1.000
_cell.angle_alpha   90.00
_cell.angle_beta   90.00
_cell.angle_gamma   90.00
#
_symmetry.space_group_name_H-M   'P 1'
#
loop_
_entity.id
_entity.type
_entity.pdbx_description
1 polymer ?
#
loop_
_entity_poly.entity_id
_entity_poly.type
_entity_poly.pdbx_seq_one_letter_code
_entity_poly.pdbx_strand_id
1 'polypeptide(L)'
;MSFSGEMKEEIARLIPEKEEEVRAELMAIIRFCGRILSQEESVAVFMETENVVLAKTYVKLIKRAFDLQVQLEIRRHGTGKYNQYFILLSERPEDMLYSEERPERQKLQQALQAICMWSAQADP
;
A
#
# COMPACT_ATOMS: atom_id res chain seq x y z
N MET A 1 9.52 20.34 17.22
CA MET A 1 8.84 19.16 16.68
C MET A 1 7.67 18.79 17.57
N SER A 2 6.56 18.52 17.00
CA SER A 2 5.39 18.25 17.80
C SER A 2 5.42 16.84 18.40
N PHE A 3 5.02 16.75 19.63
CA PHE A 3 4.86 15.50 20.36
C PHE A 3 3.97 14.51 19.60
N SER A 4 2.95 15.02 18.91
CA SER A 4 2.03 14.20 18.13
C SER A 4 2.70 13.49 16.94
N GLY A 5 3.76 14.05 16.36
CA GLY A 5 4.49 13.40 15.27
C GLY A 5 5.19 12.14 15.72
N GLU A 6 5.80 12.17 16.89
CA GLU A 6 6.48 10.99 17.45
C GLU A 6 5.49 9.87 17.80
N MET A 7 4.36 10.23 18.37
CA MET A 7 3.30 9.26 18.69
C MET A 7 2.76 8.58 17.44
N LYS A 8 2.57 9.33 16.36
CA LYS A 8 2.08 8.78 15.10
C LYS A 8 3.08 7.81 14.49
N GLU A 9 4.37 8.09 14.57
CA GLU A 9 5.41 7.19 14.08
C GLU A 9 5.44 5.89 14.86
N GLU A 10 5.29 5.95 16.18
CA GLU A 10 5.22 4.75 17.00
C GLU A 10 3.99 3.90 16.66
N ILE A 11 2.84 4.52 16.48
CA ILE A 11 1.61 3.83 16.09
C ILE A 11 1.81 3.13 14.73
N ALA A 12 2.45 3.81 13.78
CA ALA A 12 2.73 3.24 12.46
C ALA A 12 3.69 2.05 12.51
N ARG A 13 4.53 1.95 13.54
CA ARG A 13 5.44 0.82 13.71
C ARG A 13 4.76 -0.41 14.31
N LEU A 14 3.62 -0.21 14.95
CA LEU A 14 2.86 -1.30 15.56
C LEU A 14 2.05 -2.01 14.49
N ILE A 15 2.64 -3.06 13.94
CA ILE A 15 1.96 -3.91 12.97
C ILE A 15 1.31 -5.06 13.72
N PRO A 16 0.02 -5.34 13.48
CA PRO A 16 -0.67 -6.43 14.15
C PRO A 16 0.01 -7.77 13.91
N GLU A 17 -0.02 -8.63 14.89
CA GLU A 17 0.52 -9.98 14.77
C GLU A 17 -0.46 -10.93 14.08
N LYS A 18 -1.75 -10.72 14.28
CA LYS A 18 -2.78 -11.58 13.73
C LYS A 18 -3.06 -11.25 12.27
N GLU A 19 -3.10 -12.26 11.44
CA GLU A 19 -3.35 -12.11 10.01
C GLU A 19 -4.67 -11.41 9.71
N GLU A 20 -5.70 -11.70 10.47
CA GLU A 20 -7.01 -11.05 10.31
C GLU A 20 -6.95 -9.55 10.53
N GLU A 21 -6.18 -9.12 11.52
CA GLU A 21 -6.01 -7.70 11.83
C GLU A 21 -5.16 -7.01 10.76
N VAL A 22 -4.12 -7.68 10.28
CA VAL A 22 -3.29 -7.16 9.16
C VAL A 22 -4.17 -6.94 7.93
N ARG A 23 -4.96 -7.93 7.59
CA ARG A 23 -5.90 -7.86 6.48
C ARG A 23 -6.90 -6.71 6.64
N ALA A 24 -7.48 -6.58 7.82
CA ALA A 24 -8.47 -5.55 8.11
C ALA A 24 -7.86 -4.15 7.96
N GLU A 25 -6.68 -3.93 8.52
CA GLU A 25 -6.01 -2.63 8.41
C GLU A 25 -5.60 -2.31 6.98
N LEU A 26 -5.08 -3.31 6.27
CA LEU A 26 -4.69 -3.16 4.88
C LEU A 26 -5.88 -2.75 4.01
N MET A 27 -7.00 -3.44 4.17
CA MET A 27 -8.21 -3.14 3.41
C MET A 27 -8.81 -1.79 3.78
N ALA A 28 -8.71 -1.40 5.04
CA ALA A 28 -9.15 -0.08 5.48
C ALA A 28 -8.36 1.03 4.79
N ILE A 29 -7.04 0.88 4.69
CA ILE A 29 -6.19 1.85 4.00
C ILE A 29 -6.52 1.91 2.50
N ILE A 30 -6.68 0.76 1.87
CA ILE A 30 -7.02 0.69 0.44
C ILE A 30 -8.36 1.36 0.17
N ARG A 31 -9.36 1.15 1.01
CA ARG A 31 -10.66 1.80 0.87
C ARG A 31 -10.59 3.30 1.06
N PHE A 32 -9.76 3.75 1.98
CA PHE A 32 -9.64 5.17 2.31
C PHE A 32 -8.81 5.95 1.30
N CYS A 33 -7.69 5.39 0.87
CA CYS A 33 -6.69 6.08 0.06
C CYS A 33 -6.41 5.41 -1.28
N GLY A 34 -6.97 4.23 -1.52
CA GLY A 34 -6.59 3.42 -2.66
C GLY A 34 -7.69 3.21 -3.66
N ARG A 35 -7.29 2.57 -4.75
CA ARG A 35 -8.21 2.13 -5.81
C ARG A 35 -7.73 0.79 -6.34
N ILE A 36 -8.68 -0.09 -6.60
CA ILE A 36 -8.40 -1.34 -7.28
C ILE A 36 -8.82 -1.14 -8.73
N LEU A 37 -7.84 -1.24 -9.63
CA LEU A 37 -8.07 -1.09 -11.06
C LEU A 37 -8.06 -2.47 -11.69
N SER A 38 -9.19 -2.88 -12.23
CA SER A 38 -9.32 -4.17 -12.88
C SER A 38 -9.67 -3.94 -14.36
N GLN A 39 -8.74 -4.36 -15.22
CA GLN A 39 -8.97 -4.42 -16.66
C GLN A 39 -8.89 -5.86 -17.11
N GLU A 40 -9.38 -6.15 -18.31
CA GLU A 40 -9.62 -7.52 -18.78
C GLU A 40 -8.55 -8.56 -18.46
N GLU A 41 -7.29 -8.18 -18.46
CA GLU A 41 -6.19 -9.12 -18.21
C GLU A 41 -5.23 -8.69 -17.10
N SER A 42 -5.50 -7.55 -16.45
CA SER A 42 -4.57 -7.05 -15.46
C SER A 42 -5.28 -6.37 -14.30
N VAL A 43 -4.71 -6.54 -13.12
CA VAL A 43 -5.17 -5.89 -11.90
C VAL A 43 -4.04 -5.04 -11.35
N ALA A 44 -4.40 -3.87 -10.86
CA ALA A 44 -3.48 -2.99 -10.15
C ALA A 44 -4.16 -2.43 -8.92
N VAL A 45 -3.39 -2.21 -7.88
CA VAL A 45 -3.86 -1.51 -6.68
C VAL A 45 -3.01 -0.26 -6.52
N PHE A 46 -3.67 0.87 -6.56
CA PHE A 46 -3.03 2.17 -6.45
C PHE A 46 -3.41 2.82 -5.13
N MET A 47 -2.43 3.33 -4.41
CA MET A 47 -2.64 4.04 -3.15
C MET A 47 -1.96 5.40 -3.23
N GLU A 48 -2.68 6.42 -2.77
CA GLU A 48 -2.19 7.80 -2.78
C GLU A 48 -2.59 8.48 -1.48
N THR A 49 -1.64 9.14 -0.83
CA THR A 49 -1.91 9.87 0.42
C THR A 49 -0.88 10.96 0.64
N GLU A 50 -1.30 12.03 1.33
CA GLU A 50 -0.39 13.06 1.82
C GLU A 50 0.23 12.67 3.16
N ASN A 51 -0.32 11.66 3.82
CA ASN A 51 0.11 11.24 5.16
C ASN A 51 1.24 10.21 5.06
N VAL A 52 2.44 10.63 5.40
CA VAL A 52 3.62 9.78 5.34
C VAL A 52 3.53 8.58 6.29
N VAL A 53 2.90 8.77 7.45
CA VAL A 53 2.74 7.70 8.42
C VAL A 53 1.86 6.59 7.86
N LEU A 54 0.77 6.98 7.21
CA LEU A 54 -0.14 6.04 6.57
C LEU A 54 0.54 5.29 5.42
N ALA A 55 1.33 6.01 4.61
CA ALA A 55 2.07 5.40 3.51
C ALA A 55 3.09 4.38 4.01
N LYS A 56 3.84 4.72 5.06
CA LYS A 56 4.81 3.79 5.66
C LYS A 56 4.12 2.59 6.30
N THR A 57 3.00 2.81 6.94
CA THR A 57 2.20 1.72 7.53
C THR A 57 1.73 0.75 6.45
N TYR A 58 1.25 1.27 5.33
CA TYR A 58 0.82 0.46 4.21
C TYR A 58 1.95 -0.42 3.66
N VAL A 59 3.14 0.15 3.48
CA VAL A 59 4.33 -0.61 3.04
C VAL A 59 4.63 -1.76 4.00
N LYS A 60 4.57 -1.50 5.30
CA LYS A 60 4.82 -2.52 6.32
C LYS A 60 3.75 -3.60 6.33
N LEU A 61 2.50 -3.23 6.15
CA LEU A 61 1.40 -4.19 6.08
C LEU A 61 1.52 -5.11 4.87
N ILE A 62 1.88 -4.54 3.71
CA ILE A 62 2.14 -5.33 2.50
C ILE A 62 3.28 -6.32 2.74
N LYS A 63 4.36 -5.86 3.35
CA LYS A 63 5.50 -6.73 3.67
C LYS A 63 5.09 -7.85 4.63
N ARG A 64 4.31 -7.53 5.64
CA ARG A 64 3.85 -8.50 6.63
C ARG A 64 2.88 -9.52 6.02
N ALA A 65 1.95 -9.05 5.20
CA ALA A 65 0.90 -9.91 4.63
C ALA A 65 1.41 -10.80 3.51
N PHE A 66 2.29 -10.30 2.66
CA PHE A 66 2.67 -10.97 1.41
C PHE A 66 4.16 -11.20 1.24
N ASP A 67 4.95 -10.81 2.21
CA ASP A 67 6.42 -10.84 2.11
C ASP A 67 6.91 -10.12 0.86
N LEU A 68 6.29 -8.99 0.56
CA LEU A 68 6.52 -8.22 -0.63
C LEU A 68 7.05 -6.84 -0.27
N GLN A 69 8.25 -6.53 -0.76
CA GLN A 69 8.84 -5.20 -0.59
C GLN A 69 8.33 -4.29 -1.70
N VAL A 70 7.71 -3.18 -1.33
CA VAL A 70 7.22 -2.20 -2.28
C VAL A 70 7.87 -0.86 -2.02
N GLN A 71 7.99 -0.07 -3.07
CA GLN A 71 8.60 1.25 -2.97
C GLN A 71 7.56 2.34 -2.90
N LEU A 72 7.88 3.32 -2.07
CA LEU A 72 7.09 4.52 -1.89
C LEU A 72 7.62 5.59 -2.84
N GLU A 73 6.79 6.04 -3.75
CA GLU A 73 7.13 7.16 -4.62
C GLU A 73 6.63 8.46 -3.98
N ILE A 74 7.47 9.48 -4.01
CA ILE A 74 7.16 10.77 -3.43
C ILE A 74 7.10 11.79 -4.55
N ARG A 75 5.99 12.52 -4.64
CA ARG A 75 5.85 13.62 -5.58
C ARG A 75 5.49 14.89 -4.83
N ARG A 76 6.14 15.98 -5.22
CA ARG A 76 5.76 17.29 -4.72
C ARG A 76 4.62 17.84 -5.56
N HIS A 77 3.63 18.36 -4.88
CA HIS A 77 2.46 18.89 -5.53
C HIS A 77 2.50 20.42 -5.59
N GLY A 78 2.30 20.98 -6.79
CA GLY A 78 2.09 22.41 -6.99
C GLY A 78 3.20 23.29 -6.41
N THR A 79 2.87 24.05 -5.38
CA THR A 79 3.80 25.00 -4.74
C THR A 79 4.85 24.35 -3.85
N GLY A 80 4.84 23.03 -3.72
CA GLY A 80 5.83 22.32 -2.93
C GLY A 80 5.63 22.37 -1.43
N LYS A 81 4.44 22.74 -0.97
CA LYS A 81 4.15 22.83 0.46
C LYS A 81 3.98 21.48 1.13
N TYR A 82 3.62 20.45 0.39
CA TYR A 82 3.46 19.11 0.92
C TYR A 82 3.78 18.07 -0.14
N ASN A 83 4.12 16.88 0.31
CA ASN A 83 4.43 15.76 -0.56
C ASN A 83 3.20 14.87 -0.71
N GLN A 84 3.11 14.24 -1.87
CA GLN A 84 2.14 13.21 -2.15
C GLN A 84 2.88 11.88 -2.24
N TYR A 85 2.36 10.86 -1.57
CA TYR A 85 2.98 9.54 -1.51
C TYR A 85 2.14 8.56 -2.33
N PHE A 86 2.81 7.81 -3.20
CA PHE A 86 2.18 6.86 -4.11
C PHE A 86 2.77 5.48 -3.94
N ILE A 87 1.93 4.49 -3.96
CA ILE A 87 2.36 3.09 -4.01
C ILE A 87 1.49 2.39 -5.04
N LEU A 88 2.13 1.78 -6.04
CA LEU A 88 1.45 1.03 -7.08
C LEU A 88 1.85 -0.43 -7.00
N LEU A 89 0.86 -1.31 -6.90
CA LEU A 89 1.02 -2.75 -7.07
C LEU A 89 0.38 -3.12 -8.40
N SER A 90 1.14 -3.71 -9.29
CA SER A 90 0.66 -4.11 -10.62
C SER A 90 1.11 -5.51 -10.96
N GLU A 91 0.30 -6.24 -11.71
CA GLU A 91 0.69 -7.54 -12.25
C GLU A 91 1.86 -7.43 -13.22
N ARG A 92 2.07 -6.24 -13.76
CA ARG A 92 3.21 -5.95 -14.62
C ARG A 92 4.27 -5.22 -13.82
N PRO A 93 5.35 -5.89 -13.42
CA PRO A 93 6.42 -5.23 -12.67
C PRO A 93 7.02 -4.03 -13.39
N GLU A 94 7.02 -4.03 -14.71
CA GLU A 94 7.51 -2.92 -15.53
C GLU A 94 6.69 -1.65 -15.40
N ASP A 95 5.42 -1.76 -15.01
CA ASP A 95 4.56 -0.61 -14.75
C ASP A 95 4.83 0.02 -13.39
N MET A 96 5.51 -0.70 -12.52
CA MET A 96 5.88 -0.19 -11.21
C MET A 96 7.11 0.69 -11.36
N LEU A 97 6.91 1.96 -11.05
CA LEU A 97 7.98 2.95 -11.16
C LEU A 97 9.13 2.59 -10.22
N TYR A 98 10.27 2.29 -10.80
CA TYR A 98 11.57 2.15 -10.14
C TYR A 98 11.63 1.35 -8.86
N SER A 99 11.76 0.06 -8.99
CA SER A 99 12.51 -0.63 -7.97
C SER A 99 13.80 -1.11 -8.61
N GLU A 100 14.91 -0.77 -8.02
CA GLU A 100 16.18 -1.39 -8.33
C GLU A 100 16.08 -2.91 -8.14
N GLU A 101 15.20 -3.31 -7.21
CA GLU A 101 14.82 -4.70 -7.02
C GLU A 101 13.36 -4.86 -7.44
N ARG A 102 13.14 -5.51 -8.57
CA ARG A 102 11.79 -5.84 -9.00
C ARG A 102 11.21 -6.90 -8.07
N PRO A 103 9.99 -6.67 -7.54
CA PRO A 103 9.35 -7.71 -6.74
C PRO A 103 9.13 -8.96 -7.57
N GLU A 104 9.16 -10.10 -6.91
CA GLU A 104 8.86 -11.36 -7.58
C GLU A 104 7.43 -11.32 -8.12
N ARG A 105 7.31 -11.61 -9.41
CA ARG A 105 6.02 -11.58 -10.09
C ARG A 105 4.98 -12.46 -9.42
N GLN A 106 5.39 -13.62 -8.95
CA GLN A 106 4.48 -14.55 -8.29
C GLN A 106 3.91 -13.97 -7.00
N LYS A 107 4.73 -13.30 -6.20
CA LYS A 107 4.29 -12.65 -4.97
C LYS A 107 3.33 -11.50 -5.26
N LEU A 108 3.61 -10.73 -6.30
CA LEU A 108 2.71 -9.67 -6.76
C LEU A 108 1.36 -10.20 -7.17
N GLN A 109 1.33 -11.26 -7.96
CA GLN A 109 0.08 -11.88 -8.38
C GLN A 109 -0.72 -12.41 -7.19
N GLN A 110 -0.07 -13.05 -6.24
CA GLN A 110 -0.73 -13.54 -5.03
C GLN A 110 -1.32 -12.41 -4.20
N ALA A 111 -0.56 -11.32 -4.04
CA ALA A 111 -1.03 -10.16 -3.30
C ALA A 111 -2.25 -9.52 -3.96
N LEU A 112 -2.19 -9.31 -5.26
CA LEU A 112 -3.28 -8.70 -6.02
C LEU A 112 -4.54 -9.58 -6.00
N GLN A 113 -4.38 -10.88 -6.17
CA GLN A 113 -5.52 -11.81 -6.08
C GLN A 113 -6.14 -11.79 -4.70
N ALA A 114 -5.33 -11.79 -3.65
CA ALA A 114 -5.83 -11.74 -2.28
C ALA A 114 -6.60 -10.46 -2.00
N ILE A 115 -6.04 -9.31 -2.39
CA ILE A 115 -6.68 -8.01 -2.18
C ILE A 115 -8.01 -7.94 -2.93
N CYS A 116 -8.06 -8.40 -4.17
CA CYS A 116 -9.29 -8.44 -4.94
C CYS A 116 -10.34 -9.32 -4.29
N MET A 117 -9.94 -10.50 -3.81
CA MET A 117 -10.85 -11.42 -3.13
C MET A 117 -11.38 -10.81 -1.83
N TRP A 118 -10.52 -10.20 -1.02
CA TRP A 118 -10.93 -9.54 0.22
C TRP A 118 -11.88 -8.38 -0.05
N SER A 119 -11.62 -7.61 -1.10
CA SER A 119 -12.48 -6.50 -1.48
C SER A 119 -13.87 -7.00 -1.89
N ALA A 120 -13.95 -8.08 -2.64
CA ALA A 120 -15.22 -8.67 -3.06
C ALA A 120 -16.01 -9.24 -1.87
N GLN A 121 -15.32 -9.84 -0.90
CA GLN A 121 -15.98 -10.39 0.30
C GLN A 121 -16.51 -9.30 1.22
N ALA A 122 -15.87 -8.15 1.23
CA ALA A 122 -16.23 -7.04 2.10
C ALA A 122 -17.39 -6.22 1.56
N ASP A 123 -17.66 -6.30 0.27
CA ASP A 123 -18.76 -5.59 -0.38
C ASP A 123 -20.06 -6.40 -0.25
N PRO A 124 -21.07 -5.86 0.44
CA PRO A 124 -22.35 -6.54 0.53
C PRO A 124 -23.09 -6.54 -0.80
#